data_4deaa34a7e26dfb463dbc2f7460cd21a
#
_entry.id   4deaa34a7e26dfb463dbc2f7460cd21a
#
_cell.length_a   1.000
_cell.length_b   1.000
_cell.length_c   1.000
_cell.angle_alpha   90.00
_cell.angle_beta   90.00
_cell.angle_gamma   90.00
#
_symmetry.space_group_name_H-M   'P 1'
#
loop_
_entity.id
_entity.type
_entity.pdbx_description
1 polymer ?
#
loop_
_entity_poly.entity_id
_entity_poly.type
_entity_poly.pdbx_seq_one_letter_code
_entity_poly.pdbx_strand_id
1 'polypeptide(L)'
;MTIEITDNTIQQQEGLVGLCTLGSINWGKYTNPTEMRKPIRLLVRSLVNILRYQDFLSDHSARHNKWFEPLGIGVTNLAYWHAKRSLTYGSPEALAQVKIWIEHMSFYAIEASNDIAQELGPCEKWESTTYGQGIFPWELRKKEVDELTDFTPSGSLDWEGLRAKLIKYGIRNAVLLALPPVESSSVVINSTNGIEY
;
A
#
# COMPACT_ATOMS: atom_id res chain seq x y z
N MET A 1 13.01 -3.22 4.61
CA MET A 1 12.96 -4.04 5.83
C MET A 1 12.88 -3.09 7.00
N THR A 2 11.74 -3.03 7.66
CA THR A 2 11.56 -2.19 8.85
C THR A 2 11.68 -3.10 10.06
N ILE A 3 12.64 -2.82 10.93
CA ILE A 3 12.81 -3.55 12.20
C ILE A 3 12.26 -2.62 13.27
N GLU A 4 11.12 -2.97 13.82
CA GLU A 4 10.61 -2.32 15.03
C GLU A 4 10.99 -3.16 16.24
N ILE A 5 11.90 -2.62 17.06
CA ILE A 5 12.26 -3.21 18.35
C ILE A 5 11.41 -2.52 19.40
N THR A 6 10.38 -3.19 19.85
CA THR A 6 9.37 -2.60 20.73
C THR A 6 9.74 -2.53 22.20
N ASP A 7 10.77 -3.21 22.65
CA ASP A 7 11.32 -3.03 24.00
C ASP A 7 12.71 -3.66 24.15
N ASN A 8 13.69 -2.87 24.55
CA ASN A 8 15.08 -3.31 24.67
C ASN A 8 15.40 -4.12 25.95
N THR A 9 14.48 -4.20 26.90
CA THR A 9 14.82 -4.73 28.22
C THR A 9 14.24 -6.11 28.50
N ILE A 10 13.23 -6.53 27.71
CA ILE A 10 12.53 -7.70 28.11
C ILE A 10 12.65 -8.74 27.11
N GLN A 11 13.34 -8.58 26.11
CA GLN A 11 13.06 -9.58 25.69
C GLN A 11 13.21 -9.88 24.28
N GLN A 12 14.25 -10.36 24.03
CA GLN A 12 14.53 -11.22 22.88
C GLN A 12 13.43 -12.29 22.59
N GLN A 13 12.56 -12.54 23.53
CA GLN A 13 11.46 -13.50 23.36
C GLN A 13 10.15 -12.88 22.86
N GLU A 14 9.97 -11.56 23.00
CA GLU A 14 8.72 -10.88 22.62
C GLU A 14 8.86 -9.88 21.47
N GLY A 15 10.05 -9.64 20.98
CA GLY A 15 10.31 -8.73 19.87
C GLY A 15 9.58 -9.13 18.59
N LEU A 16 9.30 -8.14 17.73
CA LEU A 16 8.75 -8.33 16.40
C LEU A 16 9.76 -7.90 15.35
N VAL A 17 9.88 -8.68 14.30
CA VAL A 17 10.65 -8.31 13.11
C VAL A 17 9.68 -8.13 11.94
N GLY A 18 9.48 -6.89 11.54
CA GLY A 18 8.60 -6.54 10.44
C GLY A 18 9.23 -6.93 9.10
N LEU A 19 8.53 -7.74 8.33
CA LEU A 19 8.84 -8.06 6.95
C LEU A 19 7.60 -7.75 6.11
N CYS A 20 7.79 -7.18 4.91
CA CYS A 20 6.70 -6.99 3.97
C CYS A 20 7.01 -7.63 2.63
N THR A 21 5.99 -8.15 1.97
CA THR A 21 6.10 -8.65 0.60
C THR A 21 5.81 -7.50 -0.36
N LEU A 22 6.72 -7.29 -1.30
CA LEU A 22 6.69 -6.13 -2.19
C LEU A 22 6.06 -6.47 -3.54
N GLY A 23 5.38 -5.47 -4.12
CA GLY A 23 4.88 -5.51 -5.48
C GLY A 23 4.67 -4.09 -6.01
N SER A 24 4.49 -3.95 -7.33
CA SER A 24 4.30 -2.64 -7.94
C SER A 24 3.33 -2.66 -9.10
N ILE A 25 2.67 -1.54 -9.31
CA ILE A 25 1.78 -1.30 -10.45
C ILE A 25 2.50 -0.44 -11.48
N ASN A 26 2.57 -0.91 -12.71
CA ASN A 26 3.15 -0.18 -13.82
C ASN A 26 2.15 0.86 -14.36
N TRP A 27 2.27 2.11 -13.88
CA TRP A 27 1.38 3.19 -14.30
C TRP A 27 1.45 3.53 -15.79
N GLY A 28 2.60 3.32 -16.41
CA GLY A 28 2.78 3.56 -17.85
C GLY A 28 1.89 2.72 -18.76
N LYS A 29 1.29 1.64 -18.25
CA LYS A 29 0.40 0.76 -19.00
C LYS A 29 -1.04 1.26 -19.08
N TYR A 30 -1.45 2.17 -18.20
CA TYR A 30 -2.83 2.61 -18.10
C TYR A 30 -3.00 4.02 -18.63
N THR A 31 -4.19 4.31 -19.17
CA THR A 31 -4.59 5.65 -19.62
C THR A 31 -5.42 6.36 -18.56
N ASN A 32 -6.11 5.59 -17.73
CA ASN A 32 -7.05 6.04 -16.72
C ASN A 32 -6.79 5.33 -15.40
N PRO A 33 -6.82 6.00 -14.24
CA PRO A 33 -6.57 5.38 -12.95
C PRO A 33 -7.59 4.29 -12.57
N THR A 34 -8.82 4.34 -13.09
CA THR A 34 -9.84 3.32 -12.82
C THR A 34 -9.48 1.94 -13.39
N GLU A 35 -8.65 1.90 -14.43
CA GLU A 35 -8.18 0.64 -15.04
C GLU A 35 -7.29 -0.17 -14.09
N MET A 36 -6.71 0.47 -13.07
CA MET A 36 -5.85 -0.19 -12.09
C MET A 36 -6.60 -1.07 -11.09
N ARG A 37 -7.93 -0.93 -10.93
CA ARG A 37 -8.70 -1.64 -9.90
C ARG A 37 -8.52 -3.14 -9.97
N LYS A 38 -8.69 -3.75 -11.15
CA LYS A 38 -8.53 -5.19 -11.34
C LYS A 38 -7.09 -5.67 -11.14
N PRO A 39 -6.07 -5.05 -11.75
CA PRO A 39 -4.67 -5.39 -11.49
C PRO A 39 -4.26 -5.29 -10.02
N ILE A 40 -4.68 -4.24 -9.31
CA ILE A 40 -4.38 -4.08 -7.89
C ILE A 40 -5.02 -5.19 -7.07
N ARG A 41 -6.28 -5.52 -7.33
CA ARG A 41 -6.96 -6.64 -6.66
C ARG A 41 -6.24 -7.97 -6.84
N LEU A 42 -5.76 -8.25 -8.05
CA LEU A 42 -4.97 -9.45 -8.35
C LEU A 42 -3.62 -9.42 -7.63
N LEU A 43 -2.94 -8.26 -7.62
CA LEU A 43 -1.66 -8.10 -6.95
C LEU A 43 -1.80 -8.33 -5.44
N VAL A 44 -2.76 -7.66 -4.78
CA VAL A 44 -3.01 -7.84 -3.33
C VAL A 44 -3.27 -9.33 -3.02
N ARG A 45 -4.13 -9.98 -3.79
CA ARG A 45 -4.42 -11.41 -3.61
C ARG A 45 -3.17 -12.28 -3.77
N SER A 46 -2.35 -12.01 -4.79
CA SER A 46 -1.12 -12.76 -5.04
C SER A 46 -0.12 -12.59 -3.90
N LEU A 47 0.07 -11.36 -3.42
CA LEU A 47 0.99 -11.07 -2.32
C LEU A 47 0.52 -11.70 -1.00
N VAL A 48 -0.78 -11.67 -0.70
CA VAL A 48 -1.37 -12.37 0.46
C VAL A 48 -1.11 -13.87 0.37
N ASN A 49 -1.27 -14.48 -0.80
CA ASN A 49 -0.99 -15.91 -0.98
C ASN A 49 0.50 -16.22 -0.76
N ILE A 50 1.41 -15.38 -1.25
CA ILE A 50 2.86 -15.52 -1.04
C ILE A 50 3.17 -15.44 0.46
N LEU A 51 2.64 -14.43 1.17
CA LEU A 51 2.84 -14.28 2.62
C LEU A 51 2.41 -15.52 3.41
N ARG A 52 1.34 -16.16 2.98
CA ARG A 52 0.80 -17.35 3.65
C ARG A 52 1.53 -18.64 3.30
N TYR A 53 2.21 -18.66 2.17
CA TYR A 53 2.91 -19.84 1.68
C TYR A 53 4.39 -19.88 2.08
N GLN A 54 5.01 -18.72 2.34
CA GLN A 54 6.43 -18.64 2.66
C GLN A 54 6.74 -19.10 4.09
N ASP A 55 7.92 -19.66 4.28
CA ASP A 55 8.51 -19.92 5.59
C ASP A 55 9.23 -18.67 6.12
N PHE A 56 9.24 -18.49 7.41
CA PHE A 56 9.90 -17.38 8.08
C PHE A 56 11.18 -17.84 8.79
N LEU A 57 12.25 -17.04 8.66
CA LEU A 57 13.56 -17.34 9.24
C LEU A 57 13.59 -17.26 10.77
N SER A 58 12.62 -16.60 11.39
CA SER A 58 12.54 -16.47 12.84
C SER A 58 11.09 -16.42 13.32
N ASP A 59 10.88 -16.85 14.57
CA ASP A 59 9.57 -16.78 15.22
C ASP A 59 9.07 -15.33 15.36
N HIS A 60 9.98 -14.36 15.48
CA HIS A 60 9.65 -12.94 15.56
C HIS A 60 9.05 -12.42 14.26
N SER A 61 9.59 -12.82 13.12
CA SER A 61 9.05 -12.45 11.81
C SER A 61 7.75 -13.21 11.50
N ALA A 62 7.68 -14.50 11.85
CA ALA A 62 6.45 -15.28 11.73
C ALA A 62 5.30 -14.67 12.55
N ARG A 63 5.60 -14.26 13.79
CA ARG A 63 4.63 -13.61 14.69
C ARG A 63 4.15 -12.27 14.14
N HIS A 64 5.07 -11.41 13.70
CA HIS A 64 4.72 -10.14 13.07
C HIS A 64 3.83 -10.34 11.83
N ASN A 65 4.21 -11.28 10.98
CA ASN A 65 3.40 -11.60 9.80
C ASN A 65 2.01 -12.08 10.18
N LYS A 66 1.88 -13.02 11.13
CA LYS A 66 0.58 -13.53 11.59
C LYS A 66 -0.32 -12.42 12.14
N TRP A 67 0.26 -11.44 12.85
CA TRP A 67 -0.50 -10.35 13.45
C TRP A 67 -0.94 -9.31 12.44
N PHE A 68 -0.11 -8.98 11.44
CA PHE A 68 -0.29 -7.79 10.62
C PHE A 68 -0.34 -8.05 9.10
N GLU A 69 0.20 -9.15 8.61
CA GLU A 69 0.29 -9.51 7.17
C GLU A 69 0.66 -8.31 6.25
N PRO A 70 1.78 -7.60 6.50
CA PRO A 70 2.08 -6.36 5.81
C PRO A 70 2.51 -6.57 4.37
N LEU A 71 2.00 -5.71 3.48
CA LEU A 71 2.39 -5.61 2.08
C LEU A 71 3.07 -4.27 1.81
N GLY A 72 3.83 -4.21 0.72
CA GLY A 72 4.40 -2.97 0.21
C GLY A 72 4.13 -2.85 -1.29
N ILE A 73 3.02 -2.22 -1.66
CA ILE A 73 2.60 -2.03 -3.05
C ILE A 73 2.98 -0.63 -3.50
N GLY A 74 3.80 -0.53 -4.53
CA GLY A 74 4.30 0.72 -5.06
C GLY A 74 3.99 0.95 -6.53
N VAL A 75 4.65 1.97 -7.06
CA VAL A 75 4.54 2.42 -8.44
C VAL A 75 5.82 2.12 -9.17
N THR A 76 5.71 1.63 -10.39
CA THR A 76 6.83 1.59 -11.34
C THR A 76 6.47 2.35 -12.61
N ASN A 77 7.50 2.75 -13.35
CA ASN A 77 7.36 3.43 -14.65
C ASN A 77 6.75 4.83 -14.56
N LEU A 78 6.94 5.54 -13.45
CA LEU A 78 6.39 6.89 -13.25
C LEU A 78 7.03 7.89 -14.21
N ALA A 79 8.32 7.82 -14.46
CA ALA A 79 8.99 8.71 -15.42
C ALA A 79 8.41 8.58 -16.84
N TYR A 80 8.22 7.36 -17.33
CA TYR A 80 7.54 7.14 -18.62
C TYR A 80 6.08 7.60 -18.60
N TRP A 81 5.38 7.39 -17.49
CA TRP A 81 4.00 7.86 -17.32
C TRP A 81 3.90 9.38 -17.46
N HIS A 82 4.85 10.14 -16.88
CA HIS A 82 4.95 11.59 -17.08
C HIS A 82 5.27 11.95 -18.53
N ALA A 83 6.30 11.34 -19.11
CA ALA A 83 6.72 11.59 -20.48
C ALA A 83 5.57 11.36 -21.49
N LYS A 84 4.85 10.24 -21.33
CA LYS A 84 3.69 9.89 -22.17
C LYS A 84 2.56 10.95 -22.14
N ARG A 85 2.48 11.72 -21.05
CA ARG A 85 1.49 12.77 -20.83
C ARG A 85 2.02 14.19 -21.07
N SER A 86 3.27 14.32 -21.51
CA SER A 86 3.96 15.60 -21.65
C SER A 86 3.94 16.43 -20.35
N LEU A 87 4.06 15.76 -19.21
CA LEU A 87 4.11 16.39 -17.91
C LEU A 87 5.56 16.52 -17.45
N THR A 88 5.94 17.71 -17.05
CA THR A 88 7.24 17.93 -16.42
C THR A 88 7.22 17.36 -14.99
N TYR A 89 8.21 16.53 -14.66
CA TYR A 89 8.31 15.93 -13.34
C TYR A 89 8.36 17.01 -12.26
N GLY A 90 7.47 16.89 -11.24
CA GLY A 90 7.37 17.86 -10.15
C GLY A 90 6.62 19.15 -10.48
N SER A 91 6.11 19.32 -11.73
CA SER A 91 5.26 20.48 -12.02
C SER A 91 3.92 20.40 -11.27
N PRO A 92 3.25 21.56 -11.04
CA PRO A 92 1.92 21.55 -10.41
C PRO A 92 0.91 20.67 -11.12
N GLU A 93 0.93 20.64 -12.45
CA GLU A 93 0.05 19.80 -13.27
C GLU A 93 0.36 18.31 -13.08
N ALA A 94 1.65 17.96 -13.02
CA ALA A 94 2.08 16.58 -12.76
C ALA A 94 1.65 16.13 -11.37
N LEU A 95 1.86 16.96 -10.35
CA LEU A 95 1.47 16.67 -8.97
C LEU A 95 -0.06 16.50 -8.83
N ALA A 96 -0.85 17.35 -9.51
CA ALA A 96 -2.30 17.22 -9.52
C ALA A 96 -2.76 15.87 -10.12
N GLN A 97 -2.13 15.43 -11.20
CA GLN A 97 -2.42 14.13 -11.80
C GLN A 97 -1.97 12.96 -10.92
N VAL A 98 -0.76 13.03 -10.36
CA VAL A 98 -0.25 11.99 -9.43
C VAL A 98 -1.17 11.85 -8.22
N LYS A 99 -1.68 12.96 -7.67
CA LYS A 99 -2.63 12.95 -6.56
C LYS A 99 -3.85 12.09 -6.87
N ILE A 100 -4.47 12.26 -8.03
CA ILE A 100 -5.64 11.49 -8.45
C ILE A 100 -5.28 10.00 -8.62
N TRP A 101 -4.15 9.70 -9.22
CA TRP A 101 -3.73 8.33 -9.48
C TRP A 101 -3.38 7.57 -8.20
N ILE A 102 -2.68 8.23 -7.26
CA ILE A 102 -2.34 7.58 -5.98
C ILE A 102 -3.58 7.41 -5.09
N GLU A 103 -4.54 8.33 -5.18
CA GLU A 103 -5.82 8.19 -4.48
C GLU A 103 -6.56 6.93 -4.93
N HIS A 104 -6.70 6.71 -6.24
CA HIS A 104 -7.33 5.52 -6.79
C HIS A 104 -6.56 4.24 -6.42
N MET A 105 -5.22 4.28 -6.50
CA MET A 105 -4.39 3.14 -6.13
C MET A 105 -4.56 2.78 -4.66
N SER A 106 -4.58 3.77 -3.78
CA SER A 106 -4.78 3.59 -2.33
C SER A 106 -6.16 3.00 -2.05
N PHE A 107 -7.19 3.57 -2.64
CA PHE A 107 -8.56 3.08 -2.48
C PHE A 107 -8.69 1.61 -2.90
N TYR A 108 -8.20 1.26 -4.08
CA TYR A 108 -8.32 -0.11 -4.61
C TYR A 108 -7.48 -1.12 -3.83
N ALA A 109 -6.33 -0.72 -3.29
CA ALA A 109 -5.53 -1.59 -2.44
C ALA A 109 -6.23 -1.89 -1.10
N ILE A 110 -6.79 -0.86 -0.46
CA ILE A 110 -7.54 -0.99 0.79
C ILE A 110 -8.84 -1.80 0.56
N GLU A 111 -9.58 -1.48 -0.51
CA GLU A 111 -10.77 -2.23 -0.90
C GLU A 111 -10.46 -3.71 -1.12
N ALA A 112 -9.40 -4.02 -1.87
CA ALA A 112 -9.00 -5.41 -2.12
C ALA A 112 -8.61 -6.16 -0.85
N SER A 113 -7.90 -5.51 0.07
CA SER A 113 -7.54 -6.09 1.36
C SER A 113 -8.75 -6.32 2.26
N ASN A 114 -9.72 -5.41 2.25
CA ASN A 114 -10.99 -5.60 2.96
C ASN A 114 -11.83 -6.73 2.34
N ASP A 115 -11.91 -6.83 1.01
CA ASP A 115 -12.59 -7.95 0.33
C ASP A 115 -11.99 -9.30 0.75
N ILE A 116 -10.65 -9.36 0.85
CA ILE A 116 -9.95 -10.58 1.31
C ILE A 116 -10.24 -10.84 2.79
N ALA A 117 -10.33 -9.80 3.62
CA ALA A 117 -10.71 -9.95 5.01
C ALA A 117 -12.13 -10.51 5.17
N GLN A 118 -13.06 -10.14 4.31
CA GLN A 118 -14.41 -10.71 4.31
C GLN A 118 -14.42 -12.20 3.91
N GLU A 119 -13.48 -12.61 3.07
CA GLU A 119 -13.39 -13.98 2.56
C GLU A 119 -12.59 -14.90 3.49
N LEU A 120 -11.46 -14.44 4.01
CA LEU A 120 -10.48 -15.24 4.75
C LEU A 120 -10.31 -14.85 6.23
N GLY A 121 -11.05 -13.85 6.68
CA GLY A 121 -10.85 -13.19 7.97
C GLY A 121 -9.80 -12.05 7.89
N PRO A 122 -9.87 -11.06 8.78
CA PRO A 122 -8.87 -10.02 8.92
C PRO A 122 -7.55 -10.56 9.49
N CYS A 123 -6.48 -9.76 9.47
CA CYS A 123 -5.26 -10.10 10.22
C CYS A 123 -5.53 -10.10 11.74
N GLU A 124 -4.72 -10.83 12.49
CA GLU A 124 -5.03 -11.12 13.90
C GLU A 124 -5.16 -9.87 14.79
N LYS A 125 -4.35 -8.84 14.52
CA LYS A 125 -4.34 -7.58 15.29
C LYS A 125 -4.96 -6.40 14.53
N TRP A 126 -5.87 -6.65 13.61
CA TRP A 126 -6.46 -5.62 12.76
C TRP A 126 -7.12 -4.47 13.55
N GLU A 127 -7.73 -4.75 14.69
CA GLU A 127 -8.38 -3.73 15.54
C GLU A 127 -7.40 -2.69 16.09
N SER A 128 -6.12 -3.09 16.27
CA SER A 128 -5.07 -2.18 16.70
C SER A 128 -4.49 -1.32 15.57
N THR A 129 -4.85 -1.58 14.33
CA THR A 129 -4.39 -0.82 13.18
C THR A 129 -5.20 0.46 12.99
N THR A 130 -4.62 1.43 12.29
CA THR A 130 -5.35 2.65 11.91
C THR A 130 -6.57 2.35 11.04
N TYR A 131 -6.47 1.36 10.16
CA TYR A 131 -7.61 0.91 9.36
C TYR A 131 -8.73 0.31 10.20
N GLY A 132 -8.39 -0.46 11.25
CA GLY A 132 -9.38 -1.00 12.19
C GLY A 132 -10.11 0.08 12.99
N GLN A 133 -9.44 1.23 13.18
CA GLN A 133 -10.04 2.43 13.78
C GLN A 133 -10.78 3.30 12.76
N GLY A 134 -10.83 2.90 11.50
CA GLY A 134 -11.44 3.65 10.42
C GLY A 134 -10.62 4.88 9.99
N ILE A 135 -9.33 4.92 10.28
CA ILE A 135 -8.45 6.04 9.96
C ILE A 135 -7.64 5.69 8.70
N PHE A 136 -7.72 6.56 7.70
CA PHE A 136 -6.94 6.43 6.48
C PHE A 136 -5.58 7.12 6.57
N PRO A 137 -4.57 6.72 5.76
CA PRO A 137 -3.22 7.26 5.86
C PRO A 137 -3.12 8.79 5.77
N TRP A 138 -3.94 9.44 4.95
CA TRP A 138 -3.92 10.90 4.81
C TRP A 138 -4.50 11.64 6.02
N GLU A 139 -5.28 11.00 6.86
CA GLU A 139 -5.83 11.58 8.08
C GLU A 139 -4.81 11.64 9.22
N LEU A 140 -3.68 10.93 9.06
CA LEU A 140 -2.55 10.93 10.00
C LEU A 140 -1.49 11.98 9.70
N ARG A 141 -1.68 12.80 8.68
CA ARG A 141 -0.70 13.80 8.29
C ARG A 141 -0.51 14.85 9.36
N LYS A 142 0.73 15.35 9.44
CA LYS A 142 1.03 16.54 10.24
C LYS A 142 0.48 17.78 9.55
N LYS A 143 0.04 18.77 10.33
CA LYS A 143 -0.49 20.04 9.80
C LYS A 143 0.49 20.77 8.89
N GLU A 144 1.79 20.69 9.18
CA GLU A 144 2.84 21.29 8.35
C GLU A 144 2.88 20.72 6.93
N VAL A 145 2.45 19.49 6.75
CA VAL A 145 2.33 18.89 5.41
C VAL A 145 1.12 19.43 4.69
N ASP A 146 0.03 19.73 5.40
CA ASP A 146 -1.19 20.29 4.81
C ASP A 146 -0.98 21.70 4.26
N GLU A 147 -0.07 22.48 4.84
CA GLU A 147 0.32 23.79 4.32
C GLU A 147 1.07 23.68 2.98
N LEU A 148 1.75 22.57 2.74
CA LEU A 148 2.50 22.32 1.50
C LEU A 148 1.66 21.64 0.42
N THR A 149 0.69 20.82 0.83
CA THR A 149 -0.12 20.00 -0.09
C THR A 149 -1.55 19.89 0.40
N ASP A 150 -2.46 20.52 -0.30
CA ASP A 150 -3.89 20.25 -0.08
C ASP A 150 -4.23 18.84 -0.59
N PHE A 151 -4.24 17.85 0.32
CA PHE A 151 -4.73 16.52 0.00
C PHE A 151 -6.17 16.36 0.52
N THR A 152 -7.10 16.85 -0.26
CA THR A 152 -8.52 16.51 -0.09
C THR A 152 -8.87 15.41 -1.10
N PRO A 153 -9.54 14.32 -0.69
CA PRO A 153 -10.03 13.32 -1.64
C PRO A 153 -10.86 13.94 -2.74
N SER A 154 -10.74 13.42 -3.95
CA SER A 154 -11.38 13.99 -5.15
C SER A 154 -12.92 13.94 -5.13
N GLY A 155 -13.50 13.17 -4.21
CA GLY A 155 -14.94 12.91 -4.14
C GLY A 155 -15.44 11.91 -5.19
N SER A 156 -14.55 11.36 -6.01
CA SER A 156 -14.92 10.37 -7.05
C SER A 156 -15.01 8.94 -6.51
N LEU A 157 -14.52 8.68 -5.30
CA LEU A 157 -14.45 7.37 -4.65
C LEU A 157 -15.23 7.38 -3.33
N ASP A 158 -15.93 6.30 -3.05
CA ASP A 158 -16.75 6.15 -1.84
C ASP A 158 -15.92 5.75 -0.62
N TRP A 159 -15.14 6.70 -0.11
CA TRP A 159 -14.28 6.51 1.05
C TRP A 159 -15.07 6.19 2.32
N GLU A 160 -16.21 6.81 2.53
CA GLU A 160 -17.04 6.57 3.72
C GLU A 160 -17.69 5.17 3.68
N GLY A 161 -18.13 4.72 2.51
CA GLY A 161 -18.60 3.35 2.35
C GLY A 161 -17.48 2.33 2.60
N LEU A 162 -16.24 2.63 2.18
CA LEU A 162 -15.08 1.79 2.46
C LEU A 162 -14.76 1.80 3.97
N ARG A 163 -14.80 2.97 4.64
CA ARG A 163 -14.62 3.10 6.09
C ARG A 163 -15.59 2.21 6.87
N ALA A 164 -16.86 2.27 6.52
CA ALA A 164 -17.89 1.45 7.15
C ALA A 164 -17.62 -0.06 6.99
N LYS A 165 -17.12 -0.48 5.82
CA LYS A 165 -16.72 -1.88 5.59
C LYS A 165 -15.47 -2.27 6.40
N LEU A 166 -14.49 -1.38 6.54
CA LEU A 166 -13.29 -1.63 7.36
C LEU A 166 -13.64 -1.82 8.83
N ILE A 167 -14.50 -0.96 9.38
CA ILE A 167 -14.95 -1.08 10.76
C ILE A 167 -15.74 -2.39 10.97
N LYS A 168 -16.53 -2.80 9.98
CA LYS A 168 -17.38 -3.98 10.10
C LYS A 168 -16.65 -5.30 9.89
N TYR A 169 -15.75 -5.37 8.91
CA TYR A 169 -15.13 -6.62 8.46
C TYR A 169 -13.62 -6.69 8.70
N GLY A 170 -13.02 -5.58 9.11
CA GLY A 170 -11.58 -5.48 9.29
C GLY A 170 -10.80 -5.34 7.98
N ILE A 171 -9.50 -5.50 8.10
CA ILE A 171 -8.56 -5.49 6.97
C ILE A 171 -7.66 -6.70 7.03
N ARG A 172 -7.30 -7.26 5.87
CA ARG A 172 -6.39 -8.40 5.80
C ARG A 172 -4.94 -7.99 6.04
N ASN A 173 -4.55 -6.79 5.61
CA ASN A 173 -3.18 -6.31 5.63
C ASN A 173 -3.09 -4.99 6.39
N ALA A 174 -2.36 -4.94 7.48
CA ALA A 174 -2.19 -3.74 8.30
C ALA A 174 -1.43 -2.60 7.57
N VAL A 175 -0.57 -2.97 6.64
CA VAL A 175 0.18 -2.06 5.76
C VAL A 175 -0.01 -2.53 4.32
N LEU A 176 -0.22 -1.60 3.40
CA LEU A 176 -0.50 -1.90 2.00
C LEU A 176 0.42 -1.19 1.02
N LEU A 177 0.73 0.07 1.27
CA LEU A 177 1.43 0.92 0.31
C LEU A 177 2.86 1.19 0.76
N ALA A 178 3.76 1.21 -0.21
CA ALA A 178 5.15 1.60 -0.06
C ALA A 178 5.67 2.23 -1.36
N LEU A 179 6.87 2.77 -1.32
CA LEU A 179 7.58 3.22 -2.51
C LEU A 179 8.87 2.39 -2.67
N PRO A 180 8.74 1.08 -2.94
CA PRO A 180 9.90 0.22 -3.06
C PRO A 180 10.61 0.42 -4.40
N PRO A 181 11.92 0.19 -4.46
CA PRO A 181 12.62 0.00 -5.73
C PRO A 181 12.11 -1.30 -6.37
N VAL A 182 11.84 -1.26 -7.67
CA VAL A 182 11.29 -2.42 -8.42
C VAL A 182 12.39 -3.28 -9.05
N GLU A 183 13.55 -2.68 -9.27
CA GLU A 183 14.80 -3.31 -9.71
C GLU A 183 14.62 -4.35 -10.84
N SER A 184 14.90 -5.62 -10.55
CA SER A 184 14.83 -6.70 -11.53
C SER A 184 13.49 -6.80 -12.26
N SER A 185 12.38 -6.56 -11.56
CA SER A 185 11.05 -6.58 -12.17
C SER A 185 10.88 -5.47 -13.20
N SER A 186 11.48 -4.29 -12.99
CA SER A 186 11.44 -3.19 -13.96
C SER A 186 12.19 -3.55 -15.25
N VAL A 187 13.31 -4.25 -15.13
CA VAL A 187 14.08 -4.74 -16.30
C VAL A 187 13.24 -5.73 -17.11
N VAL A 188 12.61 -6.70 -16.46
CA VAL A 188 11.77 -7.72 -17.12
C VAL A 188 10.62 -7.09 -17.92
N ILE A 189 10.00 -6.04 -17.39
CA ILE A 189 8.87 -5.37 -18.06
C ILE A 189 9.28 -4.16 -18.90
N ASN A 190 10.58 -3.90 -19.05
CA ASN A 190 11.15 -2.76 -19.79
C ASN A 190 10.53 -1.43 -19.34
N SER A 191 10.70 -1.09 -18.07
CA SER A 191 10.15 0.11 -17.45
C SER A 191 11.18 0.83 -16.59
N THR A 192 10.91 2.08 -16.20
CA THR A 192 11.70 2.76 -15.18
C THR A 192 11.45 2.13 -13.81
N ASN A 193 12.45 2.21 -12.92
CA ASN A 193 12.52 1.43 -11.70
C ASN A 193 11.36 1.70 -10.72
N GLY A 194 11.10 2.94 -10.40
CA GLY A 194 10.13 3.29 -9.36
C GLY A 194 9.50 4.65 -9.64
N ILE A 195 9.62 5.52 -8.64
CA ILE A 195 9.16 6.91 -8.74
C ILE A 195 10.24 7.87 -9.23
N GLU A 196 11.48 7.42 -9.34
CA GLU A 196 12.60 8.21 -9.86
C GLU A 196 12.44 8.45 -11.38
N TYR A 197 13.15 9.48 -11.88
CA TYR A 197 13.21 9.83 -13.30
C TYR A 197 14.51 9.37 -13.98
#